data_781f3a961959e7f79e07e4d0a685b586
#
_entry.id   781f3a961959e7f79e07e4d0a685b586
#
_cell.length_a   1.000
_cell.length_b   1.000
_cell.length_c   1.000
_cell.angle_alpha   90.00
_cell.angle_beta   90.00
_cell.angle_gamma   90.00
#
_symmetry.space_group_name_H-M   'P 1'
#
loop_
_entity.id
_entity.type
_entity.pdbx_description
1 polymer ?
#
loop_
_entity_poly.entity_id
_entity_poly.type
_entity_poly.pdbx_seq_one_letter_code
_entity_poly.pdbx_strand_id
1 'polypeptide(L)'
;MATMEITQEMRQKAIDYKANIAGKFMLVEGAKIKARISGEQFCVTRKIDGHLQCVFYRDGAAVMLNSQGKERAGELKCLDVFAGFMGKKGIKSAIIAAEPYVPREGGRPRCGDVQSALADAAKRDTLVLAPFDIIELDG
;
A
#
# COMPACT_ATOMS: atom_id res chain seq x y z
N MET A 1 -18.12 12.69 1.19
CA MET A 1 -16.95 11.95 1.75
C MET A 1 -15.92 12.96 2.26
N ALA A 2 -15.21 12.63 3.31
CA ALA A 2 -14.11 13.48 3.77
C ALA A 2 -12.98 13.43 2.75
N THR A 3 -12.56 14.59 2.27
CA THR A 3 -11.42 14.74 1.38
C THR A 3 -10.19 15.10 2.20
N MET A 4 -9.08 14.41 1.98
CA MET A 4 -7.80 14.72 2.60
C MET A 4 -6.96 15.55 1.63
N GLU A 5 -6.49 16.71 2.08
CA GLU A 5 -5.54 17.50 1.30
C GLU A 5 -4.15 16.83 1.32
N ILE A 6 -3.56 16.68 0.15
CA ILE A 6 -2.24 16.08 -0.01
C ILE A 6 -1.17 17.16 0.21
N THR A 7 -0.44 17.05 1.31
CA THR A 7 0.62 17.98 1.67
C THR A 7 1.98 17.61 1.05
N GLN A 8 2.90 18.56 1.02
CA GLN A 8 4.28 18.31 0.59
C GLN A 8 5.00 17.31 1.51
N GLU A 9 4.70 17.33 2.81
CA GLU A 9 5.23 16.36 3.77
C GLU A 9 4.80 14.92 3.44
N MET A 10 3.53 14.71 3.11
CA MET A 10 3.03 13.39 2.69
C MET A 10 3.75 12.90 1.44
N ARG A 11 3.97 13.78 0.46
CA ARG A 11 4.72 13.45 -0.76
C ARG A 11 6.15 13.02 -0.43
N GLN A 12 6.82 13.77 0.44
CA GLN A 12 8.20 13.46 0.84
C GLN A 12 8.27 12.14 1.60
N LYS A 13 7.35 11.87 2.53
CA LYS A 13 7.28 10.58 3.25
C LYS A 13 7.13 9.38 2.30
N ALA A 14 6.32 9.50 1.25
CA ALA A 14 6.19 8.43 0.24
C ALA A 14 7.50 8.18 -0.53
N ILE A 15 8.21 9.25 -0.92
CA ILE A 15 9.50 9.18 -1.59
C ILE A 15 10.54 8.54 -0.67
N ASP A 16 10.63 9.00 0.58
CA ASP A 16 11.60 8.55 1.58
C ASP A 16 11.39 7.07 1.94
N TYR A 17 10.16 6.62 2.06
CA TYR A 17 9.88 5.20 2.29
C TYR A 17 10.46 4.32 1.18
N LYS A 18 10.27 4.69 -0.09
CA LYS A 18 10.86 3.95 -1.21
C LYS A 18 12.38 3.96 -1.17
N ALA A 19 12.98 5.13 -0.95
CA ALA A 19 14.43 5.30 -0.97
C ALA A 19 15.12 4.59 0.20
N ASN A 20 14.58 4.72 1.41
CA ASN A 20 15.24 4.33 2.64
C ASN A 20 14.82 2.97 3.20
N ILE A 21 13.65 2.46 2.82
CA ILE A 21 13.10 1.20 3.34
C ILE A 21 12.84 0.21 2.22
N ALA A 22 11.84 0.45 1.37
CA ALA A 22 11.42 -0.52 0.35
C ALA A 22 12.52 -0.80 -0.69
N GLY A 23 13.33 0.19 -1.05
CA GLY A 23 14.46 0.02 -1.95
C GLY A 23 15.62 -0.82 -1.38
N LYS A 24 15.60 -1.08 -0.07
CA LYS A 24 16.61 -1.88 0.64
C LYS A 24 16.13 -3.29 0.96
N PHE A 25 14.94 -3.69 0.55
CA PHE A 25 14.48 -5.07 0.69
C PHE A 25 15.39 -6.00 -0.10
N MET A 26 15.87 -7.05 0.59
CA MET A 26 16.78 -8.01 0.00
C MET A 26 16.06 -9.27 -0.47
N LEU A 27 16.42 -9.74 -1.65
CA LEU A 27 16.04 -11.07 -2.11
C LEU A 27 16.92 -12.10 -1.39
N VAL A 28 16.30 -13.07 -0.72
CA VAL A 28 16.99 -14.17 -0.03
C VAL A 28 16.58 -15.49 -0.66
N GLU A 29 17.55 -16.26 -1.10
CA GLU A 29 17.34 -17.63 -1.59
C GLU A 29 16.79 -18.52 -0.47
N GLY A 30 15.81 -19.38 -0.78
CA GLY A 30 15.16 -20.25 0.21
C GLY A 30 16.12 -21.05 1.09
N ALA A 31 17.21 -21.58 0.51
CA ALA A 31 18.24 -22.30 1.24
C ALA A 31 19.03 -21.46 2.27
N LYS A 32 19.03 -20.13 2.10
CA LYS A 32 19.76 -19.18 2.95
C LYS A 32 18.88 -18.48 3.99
N ILE A 33 17.57 -18.74 4.01
CA ILE A 33 16.62 -18.05 4.89
C ILE A 33 17.04 -18.18 6.36
N LYS A 34 17.32 -19.39 6.84
CA LYS A 34 17.69 -19.63 8.25
C LYS A 34 18.97 -18.91 8.68
N ALA A 35 19.91 -18.70 7.76
CA ALA A 35 21.15 -17.98 8.04
C ALA A 35 21.01 -16.46 7.96
N ARG A 36 20.00 -15.95 7.24
CA ARG A 36 19.81 -14.54 6.99
C ARG A 36 18.75 -13.90 7.87
N ILE A 37 17.77 -14.66 8.31
CA ILE A 37 16.73 -14.17 9.24
C ILE A 37 17.18 -14.51 10.65
N SER A 38 17.58 -13.47 11.40
CA SER A 38 17.92 -13.57 12.81
C SER A 38 16.67 -13.31 13.65
N GLY A 39 16.46 -14.10 14.70
CA GLY A 39 15.39 -13.94 15.66
C GLY A 39 14.42 -15.11 15.69
N GLU A 40 13.71 -15.24 16.79
CA GLU A 40 12.75 -16.33 17.02
C GLU A 40 11.35 -16.03 16.45
N GLN A 41 11.09 -14.76 16.13
CA GLN A 41 9.78 -14.31 15.62
C GLN A 41 9.95 -13.57 14.29
N PHE A 42 9.17 -13.98 13.30
CA PHE A 42 9.08 -13.30 12.00
C PHE A 42 7.68 -13.48 11.41
N CYS A 43 7.28 -12.52 10.59
CA CYS A 43 6.05 -12.61 9.80
C CYS A 43 6.34 -13.08 8.39
N VAL A 44 5.56 -14.03 7.92
CA VAL A 44 5.57 -14.46 6.51
C VAL A 44 4.30 -13.94 5.86
N THR A 45 4.47 -13.16 4.78
CA THR A 45 3.35 -12.65 3.99
C THR A 45 3.49 -13.06 2.54
N ARG A 46 2.35 -13.19 1.85
CA ARG A 46 2.36 -13.41 0.40
C ARG A 46 2.83 -12.13 -0.30
N LYS A 47 3.84 -12.23 -1.15
CA LYS A 47 4.23 -11.11 -2.00
C LYS A 47 3.22 -10.94 -3.12
N ILE A 48 2.56 -9.80 -3.15
CA ILE A 48 1.67 -9.39 -4.24
C ILE A 48 2.51 -8.68 -5.31
N ASP A 49 2.24 -8.97 -6.56
CA ASP A 49 2.83 -8.26 -7.70
C ASP A 49 1.93 -7.12 -8.12
N GLY A 50 2.09 -6.00 -7.44
CA GLY A 50 1.36 -4.76 -7.66
C GLY A 50 2.30 -3.56 -7.79
N HIS A 51 1.81 -2.39 -7.48
CA HIS A 51 2.58 -1.15 -7.42
C HIS A 51 2.70 -0.66 -5.98
N LEU A 52 3.92 -0.42 -5.50
CA LEU A 52 4.14 0.18 -4.20
C LEU A 52 3.44 1.54 -4.10
N GLN A 53 2.62 1.68 -3.08
CA GLN A 53 1.93 2.92 -2.72
C GLN A 53 2.08 3.17 -1.22
N CYS A 54 2.11 4.45 -0.83
CA CYS A 54 1.88 4.86 0.54
C CYS A 54 0.44 5.34 0.68
N VAL A 55 -0.30 4.73 1.59
CA VAL A 55 -1.67 5.09 1.91
C VAL A 55 -1.66 5.93 3.17
N PHE A 56 -2.13 7.15 3.08
CA PHE A 56 -2.31 8.07 4.19
C PHE A 56 -3.76 8.04 4.60
N TYR A 57 -3.99 7.82 5.89
CA TYR A 57 -5.33 7.81 6.48
C TYR A 57 -5.41 8.83 7.60
N ARG A 58 -6.51 9.56 7.67
CA ARG A 58 -6.85 10.46 8.78
C ARG A 58 -8.36 10.64 8.87
N ASP A 59 -8.93 10.39 10.07
CA ASP A 59 -10.31 10.70 10.44
C ASP A 59 -11.37 10.29 9.38
N GLY A 60 -11.23 9.06 8.84
CA GLY A 60 -12.18 8.49 7.89
C GLY A 60 -11.88 8.80 6.42
N ALA A 61 -10.84 9.57 6.11
CA ALA A 61 -10.38 9.81 4.75
C ALA A 61 -9.08 9.06 4.46
N ALA A 62 -8.89 8.60 3.23
CA ALA A 62 -7.64 7.99 2.79
C ALA A 62 -7.25 8.48 1.38
N VAL A 63 -5.94 8.68 1.17
CA VAL A 63 -5.36 8.98 -0.13
C VAL A 63 -4.15 8.09 -0.37
N MET A 64 -3.80 7.86 -1.63
CA MET A 64 -2.73 6.97 -2.03
C MET A 64 -1.72 7.70 -2.91
N LEU A 65 -0.45 7.67 -2.50
CA LEU A 65 0.67 8.27 -3.24
C LEU A 65 1.64 7.19 -3.69
N ASN A 66 2.11 7.30 -4.93
CA ASN A 66 3.16 6.42 -5.42
C ASN A 66 4.55 6.78 -4.86
N SER A 67 5.56 5.98 -5.20
CA SER A 67 6.95 6.19 -4.77
C SER A 67 7.61 7.49 -5.26
N GLN A 68 6.93 8.26 -6.10
CA GLN A 68 7.34 9.59 -6.55
C GLN A 68 6.55 10.71 -5.86
N GLY A 69 5.72 10.37 -4.86
CA GLY A 69 4.88 11.34 -4.15
C GLY A 69 3.71 11.87 -4.98
N LYS A 70 3.30 11.15 -6.03
CA LYS A 70 2.19 11.56 -6.91
C LYS A 70 0.94 10.74 -6.58
N GLU A 71 -0.20 11.41 -6.51
CA GLU A 71 -1.50 10.76 -6.48
C GLU A 71 -1.75 10.07 -7.83
N ARG A 72 -2.20 8.81 -7.79
CA ARG A 72 -2.35 8.01 -9.02
C ARG A 72 -3.78 7.99 -9.54
N ALA A 73 -4.72 8.14 -8.66
CA ALA A 73 -6.15 8.22 -9.01
C ALA A 73 -6.87 8.91 -7.85
N GLY A 74 -7.91 9.66 -8.15
CA GLY A 74 -8.73 10.28 -7.14
C GLY A 74 -9.50 9.25 -6.29
N GLU A 75 -10.82 9.27 -6.36
CA GLU A 75 -11.66 8.35 -5.59
C GLU A 75 -11.47 6.88 -6.02
N LEU A 76 -11.14 6.03 -5.06
CA LEU A 76 -10.97 4.59 -5.24
C LEU A 76 -11.73 3.84 -4.14
N LYS A 77 -12.60 2.93 -4.53
CA LYS A 77 -13.38 2.11 -3.60
C LYS A 77 -12.52 1.32 -2.60
N CYS A 78 -11.35 0.86 -3.02
CA CYS A 78 -10.43 0.17 -2.12
C CYS A 78 -9.91 1.07 -0.99
N LEU A 79 -9.78 2.38 -1.21
CA LEU A 79 -9.43 3.36 -0.17
C LEU A 79 -10.59 3.61 0.79
N ASP A 80 -11.83 3.64 0.30
CA ASP A 80 -13.02 3.76 1.16
C ASP A 80 -13.16 2.54 2.07
N VAL A 81 -12.95 1.34 1.53
CA VAL A 81 -12.94 0.09 2.31
C VAL A 81 -11.85 0.13 3.38
N PHE A 82 -10.65 0.56 3.01
CA PHE A 82 -9.54 0.72 3.95
C PHE A 82 -9.85 1.74 5.04
N ALA A 83 -10.35 2.92 4.67
CA ALA A 83 -10.71 3.96 5.62
C ALA A 83 -11.81 3.50 6.59
N GLY A 84 -12.82 2.78 6.09
CA GLY A 84 -13.86 2.17 6.91
C GLY A 84 -13.33 1.14 7.90
N PHE A 85 -12.35 0.33 7.49
CA PHE A 85 -11.67 -0.62 8.37
C PHE A 85 -10.88 0.10 9.49
N MET A 86 -10.10 1.12 9.14
CA MET A 86 -9.32 1.90 10.11
C MET A 86 -10.22 2.58 11.14
N GLY A 87 -11.32 3.18 10.68
CA GLY A 87 -12.32 3.81 11.57
C GLY A 87 -12.97 2.81 12.53
N LYS A 88 -13.34 1.61 12.06
CA LYS A 88 -13.88 0.54 12.93
C LYS A 88 -12.88 0.07 13.99
N LYS A 89 -11.58 0.20 13.74
CA LYS A 89 -10.51 -0.11 14.70
C LYS A 89 -10.21 1.04 15.65
N GLY A 90 -10.88 2.18 15.51
CA GLY A 90 -10.64 3.37 16.32
C GLY A 90 -9.34 4.10 16.03
N ILE A 91 -8.68 3.78 14.92
CA ILE A 91 -7.45 4.43 14.48
C ILE A 91 -7.81 5.81 13.91
N LYS A 92 -7.10 6.84 14.33
CA LYS A 92 -7.34 8.22 13.89
C LYS A 92 -6.45 8.63 12.72
N SER A 93 -5.21 8.19 12.73
CA SER A 93 -4.28 8.45 11.64
C SER A 93 -3.35 7.28 11.37
N ALA A 94 -2.94 7.08 10.13
CA ALA A 94 -1.95 6.07 9.77
C ALA A 94 -1.26 6.39 8.45
N ILE A 95 -0.03 5.92 8.32
CA ILE A 95 0.68 5.81 7.04
C ILE A 95 1.05 4.36 6.85
N ILE A 96 0.56 3.76 5.77
CA ILE A 96 0.69 2.34 5.48
C ILE A 96 1.36 2.17 4.12
N ALA A 97 2.32 1.25 4.02
CA ALA A 97 2.78 0.77 2.72
C ALA A 97 1.88 -0.35 2.23
N ALA A 98 1.41 -0.24 1.01
CA ALA A 98 0.48 -1.20 0.42
C ALA A 98 0.72 -1.37 -1.09
N GLU A 99 0.24 -2.46 -1.63
CA GLU A 99 0.19 -2.69 -3.08
C GLU A 99 -1.26 -2.85 -3.52
N PRO A 100 -1.81 -1.95 -4.36
CA PRO A 100 -3.05 -2.22 -5.05
C PRO A 100 -2.83 -3.33 -6.07
N TYR A 101 -3.79 -4.23 -6.19
CA TYR A 101 -3.76 -5.32 -7.16
C TYR A 101 -5.17 -5.64 -7.66
N VAL A 102 -5.26 -6.31 -8.80
CA VAL A 102 -6.51 -6.87 -9.32
C VAL A 102 -6.50 -8.38 -9.04
N PRO A 103 -7.46 -8.89 -8.25
CA PRO A 103 -7.57 -10.33 -8.00
C PRO A 103 -7.78 -11.12 -9.30
N ARG A 104 -7.15 -12.28 -9.40
CA ARG A 104 -7.32 -13.22 -10.52
C ARG A 104 -7.75 -14.57 -9.99
N GLU A 105 -8.77 -15.17 -10.59
CA GLU A 105 -9.10 -16.57 -10.36
C GLU A 105 -8.00 -17.45 -10.96
N GLY A 106 -7.47 -18.36 -10.14
CA GLY A 106 -6.48 -19.37 -10.57
C GLY A 106 -5.13 -18.84 -11.02
N GLY A 107 -4.80 -17.57 -10.75
CA GLY A 107 -3.56 -16.97 -11.18
C GLY A 107 -2.94 -15.98 -10.22
N ARG A 108 -1.70 -15.58 -10.49
CA ARG A 108 -1.03 -14.51 -9.73
C ARG A 108 -1.52 -13.14 -10.25
N PRO A 109 -1.80 -12.18 -9.35
CA PRO A 109 -1.99 -10.78 -9.74
C PRO A 109 -0.82 -10.29 -10.58
N ARG A 110 -1.08 -9.41 -11.54
CA ARG A 110 -0.06 -8.82 -12.41
C ARG A 110 -0.06 -7.30 -12.30
N CYS A 111 1.14 -6.75 -12.28
CA CYS A 111 1.36 -5.30 -12.24
C CYS A 111 0.63 -4.54 -13.37
N GLY A 112 0.60 -5.10 -14.58
CA GLY A 112 -0.09 -4.50 -15.72
C GLY A 112 -1.62 -4.36 -15.54
N ASP A 113 -2.25 -5.25 -14.76
CA ASP A 113 -3.68 -5.17 -14.47
C ASP A 113 -4.00 -3.93 -13.63
N VAL A 114 -3.11 -3.55 -12.71
CA VAL A 114 -3.23 -2.35 -11.88
C VAL A 114 -3.18 -1.08 -12.74
N GLN A 115 -2.24 -1.02 -13.67
CA GLN A 115 -2.13 0.13 -14.59
C GLN A 115 -3.38 0.27 -15.45
N SER A 116 -3.88 -0.84 -15.98
CA SER A 116 -5.12 -0.86 -16.77
C SER A 116 -6.33 -0.42 -15.93
N ALA A 117 -6.44 -0.89 -14.69
CA ALA A 117 -7.54 -0.53 -13.80
C ALA A 117 -7.48 0.95 -13.37
N LEU A 118 -6.29 1.50 -13.12
CA LEU A 118 -6.13 2.92 -12.77
C LEU A 118 -6.44 3.85 -13.95
N ALA A 119 -6.14 3.43 -15.18
CA ALA A 119 -6.40 4.20 -16.39
C ALA A 119 -7.87 4.20 -16.82
N ASP A 120 -8.65 3.19 -16.44
CA ASP A 120 -10.04 2.99 -16.86
C ASP A 120 -10.99 3.10 -15.66
N ALA A 121 -11.80 4.16 -15.62
CA ALA A 121 -12.74 4.42 -14.53
C ALA A 121 -13.70 3.22 -14.29
N ALA A 122 -14.10 2.50 -15.34
CA ALA A 122 -14.98 1.33 -15.20
C ALA A 122 -14.31 0.13 -14.51
N LYS A 123 -12.97 0.09 -14.49
CA LYS A 123 -12.19 -0.99 -13.88
C LYS A 123 -11.65 -0.65 -12.50
N ARG A 124 -11.73 0.59 -12.05
CA ARG A 124 -11.17 1.03 -10.76
C ARG A 124 -11.75 0.27 -9.56
N ASP A 125 -13.00 -0.13 -9.65
CA ASP A 125 -13.67 -0.90 -8.59
C ASP A 125 -13.17 -2.34 -8.45
N THR A 126 -12.39 -2.85 -9.42
CA THR A 126 -11.73 -4.15 -9.32
C THR A 126 -10.47 -4.13 -8.48
N LEU A 127 -9.94 -2.95 -8.16
CA LEU A 127 -8.74 -2.81 -7.34
C LEU A 127 -9.02 -3.20 -5.89
N VAL A 128 -8.09 -3.97 -5.34
CA VAL A 128 -8.02 -4.36 -3.94
C VAL A 128 -6.68 -3.90 -3.38
N LEU A 129 -6.65 -3.48 -2.13
CA LEU A 129 -5.44 -3.02 -1.45
C LEU A 129 -4.86 -4.14 -0.60
N ALA A 130 -3.56 -4.41 -0.74
CA ALA A 130 -2.79 -5.33 0.09
C ALA A 130 -1.79 -4.55 0.97
N PRO A 131 -2.16 -4.16 2.20
CA PRO A 131 -1.24 -3.56 3.15
C PRO A 131 -0.19 -4.58 3.57
N PHE A 132 1.08 -4.17 3.69
CA PHE A 132 2.17 -5.05 4.11
C PHE A 132 3.13 -4.43 5.13
N ASP A 133 3.09 -3.12 5.35
CA ASP A 133 3.94 -2.45 6.32
C ASP A 133 3.23 -1.25 6.96
N ILE A 134 3.50 -1.00 8.24
CA ILE A 134 2.99 0.15 8.97
C ILE A 134 4.15 1.12 9.16
N ILE A 135 4.02 2.31 8.58
CA ILE A 135 5.04 3.35 8.64
C ILE A 135 4.80 4.24 9.85
N GLU A 136 3.54 4.61 10.08
CA GLU A 136 3.13 5.50 11.18
C GLU A 136 1.72 5.13 11.64
N LEU A 137 1.44 5.19 12.94
CA LEU A 137 0.14 4.89 13.53
C LEU A 137 -0.15 5.84 14.69
N ASP A 138 -1.26 6.60 14.60
CA ASP A 138 -1.77 7.53 15.64
C ASP A 138 -0.72 8.54 16.15
N GLY A 139 0.13 9.04 15.26
CA GLY A 139 1.06 10.12 15.56
C GLY A 139 2.40 9.93 15.04
#